data_84489e3eae1526a89f9ee831bfdf9b66
#
_entry.id   84489e3eae1526a89f9ee831bfdf9b66
#
_cell.length_a   1.000
_cell.length_b   1.000
_cell.length_c   1.000
_cell.angle_alpha   90.00
_cell.angle_beta   90.00
_cell.angle_gamma   90.00
#
_symmetry.space_group_name_H-M   'P 1'
#
loop_
_entity.id
_entity.type
_entity.pdbx_description
1 polymer ?
#
loop_
_entity_poly.entity_id
_entity_poly.type
_entity_poly.pdbx_seq_one_letter_code
_entity_poly.pdbx_strand_id
1 'polypeptide(L)'
;MNDPQPRKVMLISGARKGIGRFLTEHYLAQGWHVVGCSRGPTDLQHDYYRHAQTDVANEDDVVKTIGEVRKVEGRLDALLNNAGVASMNHFLLTPARTAEAIMRTNYLGTFLLSREGAKLMRGNGGGRIINFSSIGVPLKLEGEAAYNASKAAIGELSQILARELAPFSITVNVVGPTPIATDLIRNVPKASMERLLKRQAIPRFGAFADVANVTDFYLRPESCFITGQTIYLGGVS
;
A
#
# COMPACT_ATOMS: atom_id res chain seq x y z
N MET A 1 17.42 -0.22 -34.66
CA MET A 1 17.87 -0.15 -33.25
C MET A 1 16.64 0.10 -32.45
N ASN A 2 16.20 -0.88 -31.63
CA ASN A 2 15.05 -0.67 -30.75
C ASN A 2 15.50 0.34 -29.68
N ASP A 3 14.89 1.51 -29.69
CA ASP A 3 15.04 2.49 -28.61
C ASP A 3 14.63 1.78 -27.30
N PRO A 4 15.47 1.76 -26.27
CA PRO A 4 15.12 1.04 -25.04
C PRO A 4 13.80 1.63 -24.50
N GLN A 5 12.78 0.79 -24.40
CA GLN A 5 11.48 1.20 -23.83
C GLN A 5 11.74 1.91 -22.51
N PRO A 6 11.16 3.08 -22.26
CA PRO A 6 11.38 3.82 -21.04
C PRO A 6 10.98 2.95 -19.84
N ARG A 7 11.83 2.92 -18.81
CA ARG A 7 11.55 2.14 -17.58
C ARG A 7 10.21 2.54 -17.00
N LYS A 8 9.46 1.54 -16.52
CA LYS A 8 8.23 1.80 -15.77
C LYS A 8 8.55 2.46 -14.43
N VAL A 9 7.75 3.40 -14.04
CA VAL A 9 7.90 4.18 -12.80
C VAL A 9 6.88 3.73 -11.76
N MET A 10 7.35 3.46 -10.54
CA MET A 10 6.52 3.08 -9.40
C MET A 10 6.72 4.03 -8.25
N LEU A 11 5.61 4.43 -7.59
CA LEU A 11 5.65 5.12 -6.30
C LEU A 11 5.21 4.17 -5.19
N ILE A 12 6.02 4.03 -4.14
CA ILE A 12 5.71 3.20 -2.96
C ILE A 12 5.71 4.07 -1.71
N SER A 13 4.57 4.16 -1.02
CA SER A 13 4.49 4.84 0.26
C SER A 13 4.87 3.90 1.41
N GLY A 14 5.50 4.44 2.46
CA GLY A 14 6.03 3.63 3.56
C GLY A 14 7.25 2.80 3.18
N ALA A 15 8.05 3.26 2.20
CA ALA A 15 9.16 2.54 1.58
C ALA A 15 10.40 2.33 2.49
N ARG A 16 10.44 2.95 3.67
CA ARG A 16 11.64 2.93 4.53
C ARG A 16 11.89 1.60 5.22
N LYS A 17 10.84 0.84 5.56
CA LYS A 17 10.94 -0.40 6.35
C LYS A 17 9.79 -1.38 6.06
N GLY A 18 9.92 -2.61 6.57
CA GLY A 18 8.88 -3.64 6.48
C GLY A 18 8.49 -3.98 5.04
N ILE A 19 7.20 -4.16 4.80
CA ILE A 19 6.65 -4.55 3.50
C ILE A 19 7.07 -3.55 2.41
N GLY A 20 6.95 -2.24 2.67
CA GLY A 20 7.29 -1.22 1.69
C GLY A 20 8.77 -1.22 1.28
N ARG A 21 9.70 -1.46 2.23
CA ARG A 21 11.13 -1.60 1.94
C ARG A 21 11.39 -2.83 1.09
N PHE A 22 10.84 -3.97 1.47
CA PHE A 22 10.99 -5.20 0.71
C PHE A 22 10.46 -5.05 -0.73
N LEU A 23 9.26 -4.47 -0.91
CA LEU A 23 8.70 -4.25 -2.25
C LEU A 23 9.54 -3.27 -3.06
N THR A 24 10.12 -2.24 -2.44
CA THR A 24 11.04 -1.33 -3.10
C THR A 24 12.24 -2.07 -3.69
N GLU A 25 12.91 -2.89 -2.88
CA GLU A 25 14.06 -3.70 -3.31
C GLU A 25 13.67 -4.74 -4.37
N HIS A 26 12.51 -5.39 -4.20
CA HIS A 26 11.96 -6.36 -5.14
C HIS A 26 11.73 -5.75 -6.53
N TYR A 27 11.12 -4.57 -6.62
CA TYR A 27 10.84 -3.94 -7.92
C TYR A 27 12.07 -3.27 -8.53
N LEU A 28 13.01 -2.79 -7.74
CA LEU A 28 14.32 -2.36 -8.24
C LEU A 28 15.05 -3.52 -8.93
N ALA A 29 15.04 -4.71 -8.31
CA ALA A 29 15.63 -5.92 -8.91
C ALA A 29 14.93 -6.37 -10.21
N GLN A 30 13.65 -6.03 -10.38
CA GLN A 30 12.87 -6.25 -11.61
C GLN A 30 13.06 -5.14 -12.67
N GLY A 31 13.90 -4.16 -12.41
CA GLY A 31 14.23 -3.10 -13.37
C GLY A 31 13.26 -1.92 -13.38
N TRP A 32 12.39 -1.76 -12.37
CA TRP A 32 11.57 -0.57 -12.20
C TRP A 32 12.42 0.63 -11.76
N HIS A 33 11.98 1.82 -12.14
CA HIS A 33 12.37 3.04 -11.44
C HIS A 33 11.42 3.23 -10.26
N VAL A 34 11.95 3.20 -9.03
CA VAL A 34 11.12 3.28 -7.83
C VAL A 34 11.32 4.59 -7.10
N VAL A 35 10.23 5.32 -6.91
CA VAL A 35 10.18 6.44 -5.99
C VAL A 35 9.58 5.95 -4.68
N GLY A 36 10.39 5.90 -3.64
CA GLY A 36 9.90 5.60 -2.29
C GLY A 36 9.52 6.88 -1.56
N CYS A 37 8.47 6.84 -0.73
CA CYS A 37 8.21 7.96 0.16
C CYS A 37 7.91 7.52 1.60
N SER A 38 8.34 8.35 2.56
CA SER A 38 8.08 8.17 4.00
C SER A 38 8.41 9.45 4.76
N ARG A 39 8.00 9.54 6.03
CA ARG A 39 8.28 10.72 6.88
C ARG A 39 9.74 10.91 7.24
N GLY A 40 10.54 9.87 7.23
CA GLY A 40 11.96 9.94 7.57
C GLY A 40 12.86 9.55 6.41
N PRO A 41 14.17 9.79 6.53
CA PRO A 41 15.16 9.39 5.53
C PRO A 41 15.28 7.86 5.42
N THR A 42 15.90 7.39 4.36
CA THR A 42 16.24 5.99 4.12
C THR A 42 17.74 5.83 3.92
N ASP A 43 18.23 4.63 4.19
CA ASP A 43 19.59 4.19 3.89
C ASP A 43 19.72 3.51 2.51
N LEU A 44 18.60 3.26 1.83
CA LEU A 44 18.61 2.63 0.51
C LEU A 44 19.23 3.53 -0.53
N GLN A 45 20.27 3.02 -1.18
CA GLN A 45 20.93 3.67 -2.32
C GLN A 45 20.87 2.72 -3.53
N HIS A 46 20.39 3.22 -4.66
CA HIS A 46 20.34 2.48 -5.91
C HIS A 46 20.12 3.48 -7.06
N ASP A 47 20.73 3.25 -8.24
CA ASP A 47 20.69 4.18 -9.39
C ASP A 47 19.27 4.49 -9.88
N TYR A 48 18.35 3.55 -9.71
CA TYR A 48 16.93 3.67 -10.10
C TYR A 48 16.00 3.88 -8.91
N TYR A 49 16.55 4.34 -7.78
CA TYR A 49 15.78 4.67 -6.59
C TYR A 49 15.91 6.14 -6.21
N ARG A 50 14.78 6.77 -5.94
CA ARG A 50 14.71 8.09 -5.31
C ARG A 50 13.81 8.04 -4.09
N HIS A 51 14.18 8.76 -3.04
CA HIS A 51 13.37 8.87 -1.82
C HIS A 51 12.85 10.28 -1.62
N ALA A 52 11.54 10.40 -1.37
CA ALA A 52 10.89 11.65 -0.98
C ALA A 52 10.48 11.61 0.49
N GLN A 53 10.84 12.64 1.26
CA GLN A 53 10.25 12.82 2.59
C GLN A 53 8.84 13.37 2.44
N THR A 54 7.84 12.60 2.92
CA THR A 54 6.42 12.87 2.70
C THR A 54 5.63 12.37 3.91
N ASP A 55 4.84 13.22 4.52
CA ASP A 55 3.73 12.78 5.34
C ASP A 55 2.51 12.57 4.43
N VAL A 56 2.12 11.31 4.24
CA VAL A 56 0.99 10.97 3.37
C VAL A 56 -0.35 11.56 3.86
N ALA A 57 -0.44 11.93 5.14
CA ALA A 57 -1.60 12.59 5.74
C ALA A 57 -1.61 14.12 5.53
N ASN A 58 -0.58 14.68 4.90
CA ASN A 58 -0.47 16.08 4.53
C ASN A 58 -0.66 16.24 3.02
N GLU A 59 -1.68 16.99 2.61
CA GLU A 59 -2.01 17.16 1.19
C GLU A 59 -0.91 17.89 0.41
N ASP A 60 -0.31 18.93 0.98
CA ASP A 60 0.75 19.69 0.32
C ASP A 60 2.00 18.82 0.07
N ASP A 61 2.37 17.98 1.05
CA ASP A 61 3.47 17.03 0.89
C ASP A 61 3.19 16.03 -0.24
N VAL A 62 1.96 15.51 -0.32
CA VAL A 62 1.55 14.57 -1.38
C VAL A 62 1.58 15.24 -2.75
N VAL A 63 1.00 16.44 -2.87
CA VAL A 63 1.00 17.23 -4.12
C VAL A 63 2.42 17.51 -4.57
N LYS A 64 3.30 17.93 -3.65
CA LYS A 64 4.72 18.15 -3.92
C LYS A 64 5.40 16.89 -4.42
N THR A 65 5.21 15.75 -3.73
CA THR A 65 5.83 14.47 -4.09
C THR A 65 5.41 14.02 -5.49
N ILE A 66 4.12 14.04 -5.82
CA ILE A 66 3.63 13.69 -7.16
C ILE A 66 4.09 14.70 -8.21
N GLY A 67 4.15 15.98 -7.86
CA GLY A 67 4.72 17.04 -8.72
C GLY A 67 6.18 16.77 -9.08
N GLU A 68 6.99 16.31 -8.11
CA GLU A 68 8.37 15.91 -8.33
C GLU A 68 8.47 14.65 -9.21
N VAL A 69 7.61 13.64 -9.00
CA VAL A 69 7.54 12.45 -9.88
C VAL A 69 7.25 12.88 -11.31
N ARG A 70 6.26 13.78 -11.52
CA ARG A 70 5.95 14.31 -12.85
C ARG A 70 7.13 15.02 -13.48
N LYS A 71 7.83 15.86 -12.71
CA LYS A 71 8.95 16.69 -13.21
C LYS A 71 10.17 15.84 -13.58
N VAL A 72 10.51 14.85 -12.79
CA VAL A 72 11.76 14.07 -12.91
C VAL A 72 11.56 12.83 -13.78
N GLU A 73 10.52 12.03 -13.49
CA GLU A 73 10.25 10.76 -14.17
C GLU A 73 9.30 10.90 -15.37
N GLY A 74 8.51 11.97 -15.41
CA GLY A 74 7.56 12.26 -16.48
C GLY A 74 6.32 11.38 -16.51
N ARG A 75 6.29 10.28 -15.74
CA ARG A 75 5.23 9.25 -15.74
C ARG A 75 5.07 8.56 -14.39
N LEU A 76 3.94 7.89 -14.21
CA LEU A 76 3.68 6.98 -13.09
C LEU A 76 2.89 5.78 -13.61
N ASP A 77 3.46 4.57 -13.55
CA ASP A 77 2.84 3.34 -14.04
C ASP A 77 2.18 2.53 -12.93
N ALA A 78 2.75 2.62 -11.71
CA ALA A 78 2.20 1.93 -10.54
C ALA A 78 2.30 2.79 -9.27
N LEU A 79 1.28 2.67 -8.40
CA LEU A 79 1.23 3.29 -7.08
C LEU A 79 0.89 2.21 -6.05
N LEU A 80 1.77 2.01 -5.06
CA LEU A 80 1.56 1.10 -3.94
C LEU A 80 1.35 1.92 -2.66
N ASN A 81 0.12 2.02 -2.20
CA ASN A 81 -0.28 2.73 -0.99
C ASN A 81 -0.09 1.83 0.25
N ASN A 82 1.17 1.62 0.63
CA ASN A 82 1.55 0.74 1.73
C ASN A 82 1.72 1.47 3.08
N ALA A 83 1.92 2.79 3.09
CA ALA A 83 2.06 3.54 4.34
C ALA A 83 0.87 3.29 5.28
N GLY A 84 1.16 2.99 6.54
CA GLY A 84 0.14 2.75 7.54
C GLY A 84 0.70 2.71 8.95
N VAL A 85 -0.19 2.97 9.90
CA VAL A 85 0.05 2.87 11.34
C VAL A 85 -1.05 2.03 11.97
N ALA A 86 -0.70 1.34 13.07
CA ALA A 86 -1.63 0.53 13.84
C ALA A 86 -1.53 0.90 15.33
N SER A 87 -2.59 0.63 16.05
CA SER A 87 -2.63 0.68 17.50
C SER A 87 -3.54 -0.43 17.98
N MET A 88 -3.11 -1.18 18.98
CA MET A 88 -3.87 -2.23 19.62
C MET A 88 -4.28 -1.77 21.02
N ASN A 89 -5.53 -1.38 21.19
CA ASN A 89 -6.11 -0.96 22.46
C ASN A 89 -7.56 -1.43 22.53
N HIS A 90 -8.01 -1.84 23.72
CA HIS A 90 -9.44 -2.06 23.94
C HIS A 90 -10.23 -0.80 23.56
N PHE A 91 -11.39 -0.95 22.93
CA PHE A 91 -12.19 0.17 22.41
C PHE A 91 -12.43 1.27 23.45
N LEU A 92 -12.82 0.88 24.66
CA LEU A 92 -13.09 1.84 25.76
C LEU A 92 -11.85 2.64 26.21
N LEU A 93 -10.65 2.18 25.88
CA LEU A 93 -9.38 2.80 26.27
C LEU A 93 -8.68 3.50 25.07
N THR A 94 -9.29 3.50 23.90
CA THR A 94 -8.68 4.10 22.70
C THR A 94 -8.93 5.62 22.69
N PRO A 95 -7.89 6.45 22.82
CA PRO A 95 -8.07 7.91 22.74
C PRO A 95 -8.53 8.34 21.34
N ALA A 96 -9.40 9.34 21.25
CA ALA A 96 -9.87 9.90 19.98
C ALA A 96 -8.71 10.30 19.05
N ARG A 97 -7.68 10.98 19.60
CA ARG A 97 -6.46 11.35 18.84
C ARG A 97 -5.76 10.15 18.17
N THR A 98 -5.81 8.96 18.79
CA THR A 98 -5.22 7.74 18.20
C THR A 98 -6.05 7.26 17.01
N ALA A 99 -7.38 7.26 17.14
CA ALA A 99 -8.28 6.90 16.05
C ALA A 99 -8.15 7.88 14.87
N GLU A 100 -8.09 9.18 15.15
CA GLU A 100 -7.88 10.23 14.16
C GLU A 100 -6.54 10.06 13.42
N ALA A 101 -5.44 9.83 14.15
CA ALA A 101 -4.11 9.64 13.54
C ALA A 101 -4.08 8.40 12.62
N ILE A 102 -4.75 7.31 13.02
CA ILE A 102 -4.88 6.11 12.21
C ILE A 102 -5.68 6.41 10.93
N MET A 103 -6.83 7.05 11.03
CA MET A 103 -7.66 7.41 9.87
C MET A 103 -6.94 8.37 8.94
N ARG A 104 -6.25 9.37 9.47
CA ARG A 104 -5.47 10.32 8.68
C ARG A 104 -4.36 9.62 7.87
N THR A 105 -3.55 8.78 8.53
CA THR A 105 -2.45 8.11 7.83
C THR A 105 -2.95 7.03 6.88
N ASN A 106 -3.83 6.13 7.34
CA ASN A 106 -4.20 4.95 6.57
C ASN A 106 -5.20 5.26 5.47
N TYR A 107 -6.30 5.98 5.80
CA TYR A 107 -7.35 6.28 4.83
C TYR A 107 -7.07 7.55 4.03
N LEU A 108 -6.91 8.70 4.71
CA LEU A 108 -6.70 9.97 4.01
C LEU A 108 -5.41 9.96 3.19
N GLY A 109 -4.32 9.38 3.73
CA GLY A 109 -3.07 9.22 2.99
C GLY A 109 -3.22 8.39 1.71
N THR A 110 -3.96 7.26 1.79
CA THR A 110 -4.29 6.44 0.62
C THR A 110 -5.15 7.21 -0.39
N PHE A 111 -6.15 7.95 0.10
CA PHE A 111 -7.01 8.79 -0.75
C PHE A 111 -6.21 9.86 -1.50
N LEU A 112 -5.39 10.63 -0.80
CA LEU A 112 -4.60 11.72 -1.37
C LEU A 112 -3.61 11.23 -2.43
N LEU A 113 -2.83 10.18 -2.10
CA LEU A 113 -1.88 9.59 -3.04
C LEU A 113 -2.58 8.98 -4.26
N SER A 114 -3.71 8.28 -4.06
CA SER A 114 -4.49 7.71 -5.17
C SER A 114 -5.03 8.80 -6.08
N ARG A 115 -5.57 9.90 -5.52
CA ARG A 115 -6.10 11.03 -6.28
C ARG A 115 -5.02 11.72 -7.12
N GLU A 116 -3.90 12.08 -6.51
CA GLU A 116 -2.83 12.79 -7.22
C GLU A 116 -2.07 11.85 -8.19
N GLY A 117 -1.85 10.59 -7.79
CA GLY A 117 -1.25 9.57 -8.66
C GLY A 117 -2.12 9.28 -9.89
N ALA A 118 -3.43 9.15 -9.71
CA ALA A 118 -4.35 8.93 -10.82
C ALA A 118 -4.38 10.09 -11.82
N LYS A 119 -4.25 11.36 -11.36
CA LYS A 119 -4.12 12.52 -12.25
C LYS A 119 -2.89 12.39 -13.16
N LEU A 120 -1.76 11.92 -12.63
CA LEU A 120 -0.55 11.70 -13.40
C LEU A 120 -0.70 10.50 -14.35
N MET A 121 -1.21 9.36 -13.86
CA MET A 121 -1.45 8.13 -14.64
C MET A 121 -2.37 8.38 -15.82
N ARG A 122 -3.44 9.17 -15.65
CA ARG A 122 -4.35 9.55 -16.73
C ARG A 122 -3.61 10.21 -17.90
N GLY A 123 -2.59 11.01 -17.62
CA GLY A 123 -1.77 11.67 -18.63
C GLY A 123 -0.86 10.72 -19.42
N ASN A 124 -0.55 9.54 -18.88
CA ASN A 124 0.32 8.55 -19.54
C ASN A 124 -0.42 7.33 -20.14
N GLY A 125 -1.75 7.39 -20.22
CA GLY A 125 -2.54 6.30 -20.82
C GLY A 125 -2.91 5.16 -19.87
N GLY A 126 -2.81 5.35 -18.56
CA GLY A 126 -3.27 4.40 -17.57
C GLY A 126 -2.26 4.07 -16.48
N GLY A 127 -2.59 3.11 -15.62
CA GLY A 127 -1.74 2.70 -14.50
C GLY A 127 -2.35 1.62 -13.62
N ARG A 128 -1.63 1.30 -12.53
CA ARG A 128 -2.04 0.32 -11.52
C ARG A 128 -1.94 0.93 -10.13
N ILE A 129 -3.03 0.94 -9.37
CA ILE A 129 -3.07 1.35 -7.97
C ILE A 129 -3.30 0.11 -7.12
N ILE A 130 -2.41 -0.13 -6.17
CA ILE A 130 -2.50 -1.23 -5.21
C ILE A 130 -2.55 -0.64 -3.81
N ASN A 131 -3.68 -0.83 -3.14
CA ASN A 131 -3.91 -0.39 -1.78
C ASN A 131 -3.70 -1.54 -0.79
N PHE A 132 -3.37 -1.22 0.45
CA PHE A 132 -3.10 -2.21 1.49
C PHE A 132 -4.17 -2.17 2.58
N SER A 133 -5.00 -3.22 2.63
CA SER A 133 -5.91 -3.52 3.71
C SER A 133 -5.23 -4.40 4.79
N SER A 134 -5.96 -5.28 5.45
CA SER A 134 -5.46 -6.24 6.45
C SER A 134 -6.45 -7.37 6.61
N ILE A 135 -5.98 -8.58 6.94
CA ILE A 135 -6.87 -9.68 7.36
C ILE A 135 -7.66 -9.35 8.64
N GLY A 136 -7.25 -8.34 9.41
CA GLY A 136 -8.02 -7.85 10.54
C GLY A 136 -9.44 -7.43 10.16
N VAL A 137 -9.66 -7.00 8.89
CA VAL A 137 -10.99 -6.60 8.40
C VAL A 137 -11.96 -7.79 8.36
N PRO A 138 -11.72 -8.88 7.62
CA PRO A 138 -12.63 -10.02 7.65
C PRO A 138 -12.65 -10.73 9.00
N LEU A 139 -11.52 -10.80 9.72
CA LEU A 139 -11.43 -11.47 11.01
C LEU A 139 -12.03 -10.68 12.18
N LYS A 140 -12.36 -9.41 12.02
CA LYS A 140 -12.93 -8.55 13.09
C LYS A 140 -12.13 -8.63 14.39
N LEU A 141 -10.80 -8.33 14.29
CA LEU A 141 -9.89 -8.50 15.41
C LEU A 141 -10.21 -7.52 16.54
N GLU A 142 -10.36 -8.07 17.75
CA GLU A 142 -10.56 -7.29 18.97
C GLU A 142 -9.33 -6.43 19.30
N GLY A 143 -9.56 -5.24 19.85
CA GLY A 143 -8.49 -4.29 20.16
C GLY A 143 -8.00 -3.46 18.99
N GLU A 144 -8.49 -3.70 17.78
CA GLU A 144 -8.06 -3.02 16.55
C GLU A 144 -9.17 -2.19 15.89
N ALA A 145 -10.16 -1.72 16.65
CA ALA A 145 -11.35 -1.08 16.11
C ALA A 145 -11.03 0.07 15.13
N ALA A 146 -10.21 1.05 15.54
CA ALA A 146 -9.84 2.17 14.66
C ALA A 146 -8.99 1.72 13.46
N TYR A 147 -8.06 0.79 13.67
CA TYR A 147 -7.23 0.24 12.61
C TYR A 147 -8.06 -0.51 11.57
N ASN A 148 -8.88 -1.46 12.01
CA ASN A 148 -9.70 -2.26 11.10
C ASN A 148 -10.76 -1.40 10.38
N ALA A 149 -11.32 -0.38 11.04
CA ALA A 149 -12.21 0.58 10.38
C ALA A 149 -11.48 1.32 9.26
N SER A 150 -10.25 1.80 9.50
CA SER A 150 -9.44 2.47 8.47
C SER A 150 -9.11 1.54 7.29
N LYS A 151 -8.82 0.27 7.57
CA LYS A 151 -8.49 -0.73 6.54
C LYS A 151 -9.73 -1.23 5.78
N ALA A 152 -10.89 -1.26 6.40
CA ALA A 152 -12.17 -1.50 5.73
C ALA A 152 -12.54 -0.34 4.78
N ALA A 153 -12.36 0.90 5.23
CA ALA A 153 -12.60 2.10 4.41
C ALA A 153 -11.72 2.13 3.15
N ILE A 154 -10.49 1.59 3.20
CA ILE A 154 -9.63 1.44 2.01
C ILE A 154 -10.26 0.46 1.01
N GLY A 155 -10.86 -0.63 1.47
CA GLY A 155 -11.55 -1.59 0.60
C GLY A 155 -12.68 -0.92 -0.19
N GLU A 156 -13.57 -0.21 0.50
CA GLU A 156 -14.68 0.53 -0.10
C GLU A 156 -14.19 1.62 -1.06
N LEU A 157 -13.25 2.44 -0.62
CA LEU A 157 -12.61 3.46 -1.48
C LEU A 157 -12.08 2.83 -2.76
N SER A 158 -11.40 1.69 -2.68
CA SER A 158 -10.79 1.04 -3.84
C SER A 158 -11.83 0.56 -4.85
N GLN A 159 -12.99 0.06 -4.39
CA GLN A 159 -14.09 -0.36 -5.27
C GLN A 159 -14.71 0.83 -6.01
N ILE A 160 -14.86 1.98 -5.34
CA ILE A 160 -15.35 3.22 -5.96
C ILE A 160 -14.33 3.72 -6.99
N LEU A 161 -13.07 3.84 -6.59
CA LEU A 161 -11.99 4.28 -7.49
C LEU A 161 -11.82 3.36 -8.70
N ALA A 162 -12.03 2.04 -8.54
CA ALA A 162 -11.98 1.10 -9.64
C ALA A 162 -13.01 1.43 -10.75
N ARG A 163 -14.19 1.94 -10.38
CA ARG A 163 -15.23 2.37 -11.33
C ARG A 163 -14.91 3.73 -11.95
N GLU A 164 -14.53 4.70 -11.13
CA GLU A 164 -14.27 6.07 -11.56
C GLU A 164 -13.03 6.18 -12.45
N LEU A 165 -12.02 5.32 -12.21
CA LEU A 165 -10.74 5.38 -12.92
C LEU A 165 -10.62 4.41 -14.11
N ALA A 166 -11.55 3.47 -14.25
CA ALA A 166 -11.60 2.53 -15.39
C ALA A 166 -11.59 3.22 -16.76
N PRO A 167 -12.33 4.35 -16.99
CA PRO A 167 -12.28 5.07 -18.28
C PRO A 167 -10.89 5.59 -18.65
N PHE A 168 -9.97 5.68 -17.67
CA PHE A 168 -8.57 6.12 -17.87
C PHE A 168 -7.58 4.95 -17.94
N SER A 169 -8.06 3.71 -18.09
CA SER A 169 -7.23 2.50 -18.09
C SER A 169 -6.41 2.30 -16.79
N ILE A 170 -6.94 2.79 -15.66
CA ILE A 170 -6.34 2.62 -14.33
C ILE A 170 -7.11 1.55 -13.57
N THR A 171 -6.42 0.49 -13.13
CA THR A 171 -7.01 -0.49 -12.21
C THR A 171 -6.65 -0.18 -10.77
N VAL A 172 -7.58 -0.46 -9.85
CA VAL A 172 -7.40 -0.26 -8.41
C VAL A 172 -7.75 -1.54 -7.69
N ASN A 173 -6.77 -2.15 -7.01
CA ASN A 173 -6.95 -3.40 -6.28
C ASN A 173 -6.37 -3.31 -4.88
N VAL A 174 -6.68 -4.28 -4.04
CA VAL A 174 -6.31 -4.29 -2.62
C VAL A 174 -5.62 -5.61 -2.26
N VAL A 175 -4.53 -5.50 -1.52
CA VAL A 175 -3.90 -6.63 -0.82
C VAL A 175 -4.23 -6.52 0.66
N GLY A 176 -4.69 -7.61 1.26
CA GLY A 176 -4.92 -7.73 2.70
C GLY A 176 -3.90 -8.69 3.33
N PRO A 177 -2.72 -8.20 3.77
CA PRO A 177 -1.70 -9.06 4.35
C PRO A 177 -2.16 -9.71 5.66
N THR A 178 -1.66 -10.92 5.90
CA THR A 178 -1.59 -11.59 7.20
C THR A 178 -0.47 -10.95 8.05
N PRO A 179 -0.34 -11.25 9.37
CA PRO A 179 0.81 -10.82 10.14
C PRO A 179 2.13 -11.26 9.50
N ILE A 180 3.00 -10.29 9.27
CA ILE A 180 4.36 -10.48 8.81
C ILE A 180 5.28 -9.94 9.90
N ALA A 181 6.39 -10.62 10.19
CA ALA A 181 7.34 -10.24 11.23
C ALA A 181 7.99 -8.87 10.90
N THR A 182 7.34 -7.81 11.33
CA THR A 182 7.73 -6.41 11.16
C THR A 182 7.57 -5.63 12.46
N ASP A 183 8.08 -4.41 12.51
CA ASP A 183 7.89 -3.51 13.66
C ASP A 183 6.41 -3.27 14.00
N LEU A 184 5.52 -3.37 13.02
CA LEU A 184 4.09 -3.09 13.19
C LEU A 184 3.42 -4.03 14.19
N ILE A 185 3.88 -5.28 14.27
CA ILE A 185 3.32 -6.31 15.15
C ILE A 185 4.19 -6.61 16.37
N ARG A 186 5.32 -5.91 16.56
CA ARG A 186 6.29 -6.18 17.65
C ARG A 186 5.66 -6.20 19.04
N ASN A 187 4.67 -5.34 19.26
CA ASN A 187 4.03 -5.17 20.58
C ASN A 187 2.75 -6.00 20.74
N VAL A 188 2.39 -6.83 19.76
CA VAL A 188 1.22 -7.71 19.86
C VAL A 188 1.54 -8.88 20.78
N PRO A 189 0.72 -9.16 21.82
CA PRO A 189 0.95 -10.29 22.72
C PRO A 189 0.99 -11.62 21.96
N LYS A 190 1.95 -12.49 22.31
CA LYS A 190 2.16 -13.78 21.65
C LYS A 190 0.88 -14.62 21.60
N ALA A 191 0.13 -14.71 22.71
CA ALA A 191 -1.12 -15.45 22.77
C ALA A 191 -2.21 -14.90 21.82
N SER A 192 -2.24 -13.58 21.59
CA SER A 192 -3.16 -12.96 20.63
C SER A 192 -2.74 -13.30 19.21
N MET A 193 -1.46 -13.32 18.93
CA MET A 193 -0.90 -13.70 17.63
C MET A 193 -1.20 -15.18 17.32
N GLU A 194 -0.99 -16.08 18.27
CA GLU A 194 -1.29 -17.50 18.11
C GLU A 194 -2.80 -17.75 17.84
N ARG A 195 -3.68 -17.04 18.57
CA ARG A 195 -5.14 -17.11 18.30
C ARG A 195 -5.48 -16.60 16.90
N LEU A 196 -4.83 -15.53 16.44
CA LEU A 196 -5.05 -14.99 15.11
C LEU A 196 -4.63 -16.00 14.04
N LEU A 197 -3.42 -16.57 14.16
CA LEU A 197 -2.91 -17.54 13.19
C LEU A 197 -3.83 -18.77 13.06
N LYS A 198 -4.42 -19.25 14.15
CA LYS A 198 -5.38 -20.38 14.15
C LYS A 198 -6.69 -20.05 13.40
N ARG A 199 -7.00 -18.78 13.14
CA ARG A 199 -8.18 -18.35 12.38
C ARG A 199 -7.93 -18.28 10.87
N GLN A 200 -6.69 -18.46 10.43
CA GLN A 200 -6.33 -18.58 9.03
C GLN A 200 -6.45 -20.03 8.56
N ALA A 201 -6.85 -20.25 7.31
CA ALA A 201 -6.82 -21.59 6.72
C ALA A 201 -5.38 -22.13 6.61
N ILE A 202 -4.42 -21.23 6.35
CA ILE A 202 -2.98 -21.53 6.38
C ILE A 202 -2.40 -20.88 7.64
N PRO A 203 -2.25 -21.61 8.77
CA PRO A 203 -1.97 -21.05 10.09
C PRO A 203 -0.47 -20.72 10.29
N ARG A 204 0.09 -19.84 9.49
CA ARG A 204 1.46 -19.34 9.60
C ARG A 204 1.54 -17.83 9.46
N PHE A 205 2.66 -17.26 9.90
CA PHE A 205 3.02 -15.91 9.49
C PHE A 205 3.18 -15.80 7.98
N GLY A 206 2.78 -14.69 7.39
CA GLY A 206 3.13 -14.37 6.02
C GLY A 206 4.62 -14.02 5.89
N ALA A 207 5.16 -14.30 4.72
CA ALA A 207 6.43 -13.78 4.28
C ALA A 207 6.23 -12.54 3.39
N PHE A 208 7.25 -11.70 3.27
CA PHE A 208 7.21 -10.60 2.32
C PHE A 208 6.94 -11.05 0.89
N ALA A 209 7.49 -12.23 0.51
CA ALA A 209 7.28 -12.84 -0.80
C ALA A 209 5.80 -13.19 -1.07
N ASP A 210 5.02 -13.53 -0.03
CA ASP A 210 3.57 -13.78 -0.19
C ASP A 210 2.86 -12.49 -0.66
N VAL A 211 3.28 -11.33 -0.14
CA VAL A 211 2.74 -10.02 -0.55
C VAL A 211 3.20 -9.67 -1.95
N ALA A 212 4.51 -9.84 -2.24
CA ALA A 212 5.06 -9.57 -3.56
C ALA A 212 4.34 -10.38 -4.65
N ASN A 213 4.05 -11.64 -4.40
CA ASN A 213 3.33 -12.51 -5.36
C ASN A 213 1.96 -11.92 -5.76
N VAL A 214 1.20 -11.38 -4.81
CA VAL A 214 -0.10 -10.75 -5.12
C VAL A 214 0.08 -9.38 -5.79
N THR A 215 1.06 -8.58 -5.35
CA THR A 215 1.34 -7.29 -6.03
C THR A 215 1.83 -7.51 -7.45
N ASP A 216 2.72 -8.49 -7.69
CA ASP A 216 3.18 -8.88 -9.02
C ASP A 216 2.01 -9.32 -9.91
N PHE A 217 1.08 -10.14 -9.35
CA PHE A 217 -0.12 -10.55 -10.06
C PHE A 217 -0.95 -9.34 -10.53
N TYR A 218 -1.20 -8.36 -9.67
CA TYR A 218 -1.97 -7.17 -10.04
C TYR A 218 -1.24 -6.25 -11.04
N LEU A 219 0.09 -6.27 -11.06
CA LEU A 219 0.91 -5.44 -11.95
C LEU A 219 1.12 -6.03 -13.35
N ARG A 220 0.80 -7.31 -13.56
CA ARG A 220 0.93 -7.95 -14.88
C ARG A 220 0.06 -7.25 -15.92
N PRO A 221 0.50 -7.14 -17.17
CA PRO A 221 -0.33 -6.64 -18.27
C PRO A 221 -1.65 -7.42 -18.42
N GLU A 222 -1.61 -8.75 -18.23
CA GLU A 222 -2.74 -9.68 -18.34
C GLU A 222 -3.81 -9.43 -17.26
N SER A 223 -3.45 -8.77 -16.15
CA SER A 223 -4.38 -8.41 -15.07
C SER A 223 -5.15 -7.11 -15.36
N CYS A 224 -5.14 -6.61 -16.59
CA CYS A 224 -5.82 -5.36 -16.97
C CYS A 224 -7.35 -5.40 -16.82
N PHE A 225 -7.94 -6.59 -16.77
CA PHE A 225 -9.40 -6.79 -16.54
C PHE A 225 -9.74 -7.06 -15.07
N ILE A 226 -8.76 -6.95 -14.16
CA ILE A 226 -8.93 -7.19 -12.73
C ILE A 226 -8.85 -5.85 -12.00
N THR A 227 -9.99 -5.38 -11.50
CA THR A 227 -10.10 -4.11 -10.74
C THR A 227 -11.16 -4.21 -9.65
N GLY A 228 -11.03 -3.44 -8.57
CA GLY A 228 -11.95 -3.44 -7.43
C GLY A 228 -11.85 -4.68 -6.55
N GLN A 229 -10.82 -5.52 -6.73
CA GLN A 229 -10.69 -6.80 -6.01
C GLN A 229 -9.84 -6.65 -4.76
N THR A 230 -10.20 -7.41 -3.73
CA THR A 230 -9.39 -7.56 -2.52
C THR A 230 -8.94 -9.02 -2.38
N ILE A 231 -7.63 -9.24 -2.31
CA ILE A 231 -7.07 -10.55 -1.99
C ILE A 231 -6.53 -10.50 -0.55
N TYR A 232 -7.19 -11.22 0.35
CA TYR A 232 -6.71 -11.46 1.70
C TYR A 232 -5.79 -12.68 1.72
N LEU A 233 -4.62 -12.55 2.37
CA LEU A 233 -3.65 -13.64 2.48
C LEU A 233 -4.00 -14.58 3.63
N GLY A 234 -3.57 -15.85 3.56
CA GLY A 234 -3.76 -16.84 4.61
C GLY A 234 -5.10 -17.56 4.60
N GLY A 235 -5.97 -17.32 3.60
CA GLY A 235 -7.27 -17.97 3.48
C GLY A 235 -8.26 -17.49 4.55
N VAL A 236 -8.52 -16.19 4.57
CA VAL A 236 -9.55 -15.55 5.38
C VAL A 236 -10.56 -14.84 4.46
N SER A 237 -11.82 -14.84 4.86
CA SER A 237 -12.94 -14.24 4.10
C SER A 237 -13.90 -13.51 5.05
#